data_60235e59863ed65aebf5b70d4ed49ee2
#
_entry.id   60235e59863ed65aebf5b70d4ed49ee2
#
_cell.length_a   1.000
_cell.length_b   1.000
_cell.length_c   1.000
_cell.angle_alpha   90.00
_cell.angle_beta   90.00
_cell.angle_gamma   90.00
#
_symmetry.space_group_name_H-M   'P 1'
#
loop_
_entity.id
_entity.type
_entity.pdbx_description
1 polymer ?
#
loop_
_entity_poly.entity_id
_entity_poly.type
_entity_poly.pdbx_seq_one_letter_code
_entity_poly.pdbx_strand_id
1 'polypeptide(L)'
;MMRSSPTGTAESATTHLPAARTVGTAKKRVNSKLTELSTKAEEFFKRYRYPDWLQTHSRVVGAIAEALVAARRRGAAKIDSEAVVLAAYLHDIGRSPLLAGDPRDHNVLSGLVLAAEGEGACVELARRHAIYAVLDPDLAPRTAEEKLVYVADRRGGQSVEPLEVRAQDTATRNPNYAAEIARAIPLAKEIEREVFADVSFGSDELAGRVR
;
A
#
# COMPACT_ATOMS: atom_id res chain seq x y z
N MET A 1 48.17 41.46 -53.82
CA MET A 1 47.23 40.43 -54.28
C MET A 1 46.24 40.17 -53.16
N MET A 2 45.02 40.63 -53.34
CA MET A 2 43.89 40.47 -52.43
C MET A 2 43.37 39.04 -52.51
N ARG A 3 43.01 38.42 -51.36
CA ARG A 3 42.04 37.34 -51.35
C ARG A 3 41.10 37.47 -50.18
N SER A 4 39.83 37.46 -50.54
CA SER A 4 38.63 37.66 -49.82
C SER A 4 38.33 36.54 -48.81
N SER A 5 37.76 36.90 -47.64
CA SER A 5 37.07 36.01 -46.67
C SER A 5 35.64 35.70 -47.13
N PRO A 6 35.09 34.53 -46.82
CA PRO A 6 33.66 34.32 -46.81
C PRO A 6 33.12 34.35 -45.37
N THR A 7 32.09 35.16 -45.20
CA THR A 7 31.20 35.20 -44.04
C THR A 7 30.36 33.93 -43.99
N GLY A 8 30.46 33.17 -42.89
CA GLY A 8 29.55 32.05 -42.56
C GLY A 8 28.53 32.51 -41.57
N THR A 9 27.28 32.55 -41.98
CA THR A 9 26.08 32.78 -41.14
C THR A 9 25.81 31.55 -40.26
N ALA A 10 25.80 31.76 -38.94
CA ALA A 10 25.39 30.73 -37.97
C ALA A 10 23.86 30.65 -37.92
N GLU A 11 23.30 29.55 -38.39
CA GLU A 11 21.90 29.19 -38.15
C GLU A 11 21.71 28.74 -36.70
N SER A 12 20.86 29.47 -35.98
CA SER A 12 20.39 29.16 -34.64
C SER A 12 19.38 28.02 -34.70
N ALA A 13 19.79 26.82 -34.32
CA ALA A 13 18.88 25.69 -34.15
C ALA A 13 18.10 25.85 -32.83
N THR A 14 16.86 26.30 -32.94
CA THR A 14 15.92 26.34 -31.82
C THR A 14 15.46 24.90 -31.50
N THR A 15 15.99 24.34 -30.42
CA THR A 15 15.59 23.02 -29.93
C THR A 15 14.22 23.14 -29.25
N HIS A 16 13.18 22.66 -29.90
CA HIS A 16 11.83 22.52 -29.35
C HIS A 16 11.82 21.41 -28.30
N LEU A 17 11.59 21.75 -27.04
CA LEU A 17 11.30 20.79 -25.97
C LEU A 17 9.83 20.36 -25.99
N PRO A 18 9.50 19.07 -26.11
CA PRO A 18 8.14 18.57 -25.91
C PRO A 18 8.02 18.04 -24.46
N ALA A 19 7.72 18.87 -23.47
CA ALA A 19 7.72 18.40 -22.07
C ALA A 19 6.39 18.57 -21.31
N ALA A 20 5.36 19.15 -21.83
CA ALA A 20 4.15 19.44 -21.03
C ALA A 20 2.98 18.44 -21.20
N ARG A 21 2.98 17.59 -22.23
CA ARG A 21 1.82 16.74 -22.57
C ARG A 21 1.82 15.36 -21.89
N THR A 22 2.96 14.84 -21.47
CA THR A 22 3.12 13.46 -20.98
C THR A 22 2.76 13.29 -19.49
N VAL A 23 2.94 14.29 -18.66
CA VAL A 23 2.71 14.22 -17.21
C VAL A 23 1.22 14.18 -16.86
N GLY A 24 0.40 14.96 -17.56
CA GLY A 24 -1.05 15.02 -17.33
C GLY A 24 -1.78 13.71 -17.66
N THR A 25 -1.36 13.03 -18.73
CA THR A 25 -1.96 11.75 -19.17
C THR A 25 -1.59 10.60 -18.24
N ALA A 26 -0.36 10.55 -17.72
CA ALA A 26 0.08 9.52 -16.78
C ALA A 26 -0.68 9.63 -15.44
N LYS A 27 -0.81 10.84 -14.88
CA LYS A 27 -1.56 11.09 -13.63
C LYS A 27 -3.05 10.73 -13.77
N LYS A 28 -3.67 11.04 -14.90
CA LYS A 28 -5.07 10.69 -15.18
C LYS A 28 -5.28 9.17 -15.27
N ARG A 29 -4.33 8.43 -15.88
CA ARG A 29 -4.38 6.96 -15.95
C ARG A 29 -4.23 6.32 -14.57
N VAL A 30 -3.32 6.81 -13.73
CA VAL A 30 -3.13 6.32 -12.36
C VAL A 30 -4.41 6.52 -11.55
N ASN A 31 -5.00 7.71 -11.58
CA ASN A 31 -6.25 7.97 -10.85
C ASN A 31 -7.42 7.09 -11.33
N SER A 32 -7.56 6.85 -12.65
CA SER A 32 -8.57 5.94 -13.19
C SER A 32 -8.40 4.52 -12.65
N LYS A 33 -7.16 4.04 -12.59
CA LYS A 33 -6.84 2.69 -12.13
C LYS A 33 -7.12 2.52 -10.63
N LEU A 34 -6.75 3.49 -9.79
CA LEU A 34 -7.06 3.46 -8.36
C LEU A 34 -8.58 3.44 -8.12
N THR A 35 -9.35 4.21 -8.89
CA THR A 35 -10.82 4.18 -8.82
C THR A 35 -11.38 2.80 -9.22
N GLU A 36 -10.80 2.13 -10.21
CA GLU A 36 -11.19 0.76 -10.60
C GLU A 36 -10.92 -0.23 -9.47
N LEU A 37 -9.77 -0.13 -8.79
CA LEU A 37 -9.41 -1.02 -7.67
C LEU A 37 -10.30 -0.81 -6.46
N SER A 38 -10.61 0.43 -6.09
CA SER A 38 -11.54 0.72 -4.99
C SER A 38 -12.96 0.23 -5.31
N THR A 39 -13.43 0.38 -6.55
CA THR A 39 -14.73 -0.16 -7.00
C THR A 39 -14.75 -1.68 -6.89
N LYS A 40 -13.70 -2.35 -7.35
CA LYS A 40 -13.54 -3.80 -7.23
C LYS A 40 -13.58 -4.24 -5.76
N ALA A 41 -12.88 -3.53 -4.88
CA ALA A 41 -12.89 -3.83 -3.45
C ALA A 41 -14.31 -3.71 -2.84
N GLU A 42 -15.09 -2.68 -3.23
CA GLU A 42 -16.49 -2.52 -2.78
C GLU A 42 -17.39 -3.70 -3.23
N GLU A 43 -17.13 -4.30 -4.39
CA GLU A 43 -17.83 -5.51 -4.84
C GLU A 43 -17.50 -6.69 -3.92
N PHE A 44 -16.24 -6.85 -3.52
CA PHE A 44 -15.83 -7.85 -2.53
C PHE A 44 -16.47 -7.61 -1.17
N PHE A 45 -16.51 -6.36 -0.69
CA PHE A 45 -17.15 -6.04 0.60
C PHE A 45 -18.62 -6.47 0.60
N LYS A 46 -19.36 -6.23 -0.47
CA LYS A 46 -20.75 -6.68 -0.62
C LYS A 46 -20.85 -8.20 -0.66
N ARG A 47 -20.05 -8.85 -1.52
CA ARG A 47 -20.05 -10.31 -1.72
C ARG A 47 -19.72 -11.07 -0.44
N TYR A 48 -18.72 -10.58 0.30
CA TYR A 48 -18.26 -11.18 1.54
C TYR A 48 -18.94 -10.60 2.79
N ARG A 49 -19.97 -9.78 2.63
CA ARG A 49 -20.81 -9.21 3.70
C ARG A 49 -19.98 -8.53 4.80
N TYR A 50 -19.02 -7.70 4.42
CA TYR A 50 -18.21 -6.97 5.39
C TYR A 50 -19.10 -6.16 6.31
N PRO A 51 -18.97 -6.28 7.65
CA PRO A 51 -19.64 -5.37 8.59
C PRO A 51 -19.03 -3.97 8.47
N ASP A 52 -19.76 -2.96 8.90
CA ASP A 52 -19.40 -1.54 8.72
C ASP A 52 -17.99 -1.21 9.25
N TRP A 53 -17.63 -1.76 10.41
CA TRP A 53 -16.30 -1.55 10.97
C TRP A 53 -15.18 -2.09 10.08
N LEU A 54 -15.40 -3.23 9.43
CA LEU A 54 -14.41 -3.85 8.54
C LEU A 54 -14.34 -3.10 7.22
N GLN A 55 -15.48 -2.65 6.68
CA GLN A 55 -15.50 -1.79 5.50
C GLN A 55 -14.73 -0.50 5.73
N THR A 56 -14.96 0.19 6.86
CA THR A 56 -14.27 1.43 7.22
C THR A 56 -12.77 1.21 7.35
N HIS A 57 -12.37 0.18 8.11
CA HIS A 57 -10.96 -0.19 8.26
C HIS A 57 -10.31 -0.48 6.90
N SER A 58 -10.91 -1.33 6.09
CA SER A 58 -10.39 -1.71 4.77
C SER A 58 -10.23 -0.51 3.83
N ARG A 59 -11.19 0.43 3.84
CA ARG A 59 -11.08 1.68 3.06
C ARG A 59 -9.93 2.56 3.55
N VAL A 60 -9.73 2.69 4.85
CA VAL A 60 -8.61 3.46 5.41
C VAL A 60 -7.28 2.82 5.02
N VAL A 61 -7.14 1.50 5.17
CA VAL A 61 -5.91 0.78 4.82
C VAL A 61 -5.63 0.86 3.31
N GLY A 62 -6.66 0.69 2.46
CA GLY A 62 -6.54 0.87 1.02
C GLY A 62 -6.08 2.27 0.63
N ALA A 63 -6.70 3.31 1.20
CA ALA A 63 -6.34 4.70 0.94
C ALA A 63 -4.91 5.05 1.41
N ILE A 64 -4.44 4.45 2.52
CA ILE A 64 -3.04 4.57 2.96
C ILE A 64 -2.11 3.93 1.90
N ALA A 65 -2.42 2.72 1.43
CA ALA A 65 -1.62 2.05 0.42
C ALA A 65 -1.57 2.87 -0.89
N GLU A 66 -2.68 3.44 -1.33
CA GLU A 66 -2.73 4.36 -2.48
C GLU A 66 -1.80 5.57 -2.30
N ALA A 67 -1.83 6.21 -1.12
CA ALA A 67 -0.97 7.36 -0.83
C ALA A 67 0.51 6.98 -0.82
N LEU A 68 0.87 5.84 -0.21
CA LEU A 68 2.24 5.33 -0.18
C LEU A 68 2.74 4.98 -1.58
N VAL A 69 1.97 4.23 -2.37
CA VAL A 69 2.32 3.84 -3.73
C VAL A 69 2.48 5.06 -4.64
N ALA A 70 1.54 6.01 -4.58
CA ALA A 70 1.58 7.22 -5.40
C ALA A 70 2.78 8.14 -5.10
N ALA A 71 3.32 8.07 -3.88
CA ALA A 71 4.41 8.90 -3.41
C ALA A 71 5.79 8.20 -3.46
N ARG A 72 5.90 7.00 -4.03
CA ARG A 72 7.19 6.30 -4.12
C ARG A 72 8.23 7.11 -4.91
N ARG A 73 9.45 7.12 -4.39
CA ARG A 73 10.58 7.85 -4.99
C ARG A 73 11.02 7.19 -6.30
N ARG A 74 11.56 8.00 -7.20
CA ARG A 74 12.30 7.47 -8.35
C ARG A 74 13.53 6.69 -7.85
N GLY A 75 13.70 5.47 -8.33
CA GLY A 75 14.79 4.59 -7.91
C GLY A 75 14.43 3.61 -6.79
N ALA A 76 13.28 3.75 -6.14
CA ALA A 76 12.75 2.71 -5.28
C ALA A 76 12.49 1.41 -6.08
N ALA A 77 12.53 0.26 -5.42
CA ALA A 77 12.29 -1.04 -6.06
C ALA A 77 10.98 -1.03 -6.84
N LYS A 78 10.96 -1.69 -8.01
CA LYS A 78 9.70 -1.87 -8.76
C LYS A 78 8.77 -2.75 -7.97
N ILE A 79 7.49 -2.40 -7.96
CA ILE A 79 6.43 -3.12 -7.28
C ILE A 79 5.22 -3.32 -8.20
N ASP A 80 4.41 -4.33 -7.90
CA ASP A 80 3.05 -4.42 -8.42
C ASP A 80 2.12 -3.52 -7.61
N SER A 81 1.97 -2.28 -8.05
CA SER A 81 1.16 -1.27 -7.37
C SER A 81 -0.32 -1.63 -7.29
N GLU A 82 -0.85 -2.35 -8.28
CA GLU A 82 -2.24 -2.79 -8.30
C GLU A 82 -2.49 -3.89 -7.27
N ALA A 83 -1.58 -4.86 -7.20
CA ALA A 83 -1.64 -5.90 -6.18
C ALA A 83 -1.52 -5.32 -4.76
N VAL A 84 -0.61 -4.37 -4.52
CA VAL A 84 -0.46 -3.71 -3.21
C VAL A 84 -1.74 -3.01 -2.79
N VAL A 85 -2.33 -2.19 -3.66
CA VAL A 85 -3.55 -1.43 -3.33
C VAL A 85 -4.74 -2.37 -3.13
N LEU A 86 -4.94 -3.33 -4.03
CA LEU A 86 -6.05 -4.28 -3.89
C LEU A 86 -5.88 -5.17 -2.66
N ALA A 87 -4.67 -5.67 -2.40
CA ALA A 87 -4.39 -6.44 -1.19
C ALA A 87 -4.63 -5.63 0.08
N ALA A 88 -4.27 -4.34 0.10
CA ALA A 88 -4.54 -3.46 1.23
C ALA A 88 -6.04 -3.29 1.52
N TYR A 89 -6.87 -3.17 0.50
CA TYR A 89 -8.33 -3.16 0.65
C TYR A 89 -8.88 -4.51 1.14
N LEU A 90 -8.28 -5.63 0.76
CA LEU A 90 -8.84 -6.98 0.96
C LEU A 90 -8.07 -7.82 1.98
N HIS A 91 -7.04 -7.27 2.66
CA HIS A 91 -6.15 -8.03 3.56
C HIS A 91 -6.90 -8.81 4.65
N ASP A 92 -7.98 -8.26 5.14
CA ASP A 92 -8.82 -8.78 6.21
C ASP A 92 -10.10 -9.50 5.71
N ILE A 93 -10.17 -9.93 4.43
CA ILE A 93 -11.33 -10.65 3.88
C ILE A 93 -11.63 -11.94 4.64
N GLY A 94 -10.62 -12.54 5.27
CA GLY A 94 -10.75 -13.69 6.15
C GLY A 94 -11.56 -13.45 7.42
N ARG A 95 -11.87 -12.17 7.77
CA ARG A 95 -12.76 -11.78 8.88
C ARG A 95 -14.21 -11.66 8.45
N SER A 96 -14.53 -12.01 7.21
CA SER A 96 -15.91 -12.03 6.72
C SER A 96 -16.82 -12.91 7.61
N PRO A 97 -18.04 -12.46 7.93
CA PRO A 97 -19.03 -13.29 8.63
C PRO A 97 -19.33 -14.61 7.92
N LEU A 98 -19.12 -14.68 6.60
CA LEU A 98 -19.33 -15.92 5.83
C LEU A 98 -18.30 -17.01 6.16
N LEU A 99 -17.19 -16.62 6.79
CA LEU A 99 -16.11 -17.52 7.21
C LEU A 99 -16.15 -17.76 8.74
N ALA A 100 -17.16 -17.26 9.43
CA ALA A 100 -17.31 -17.44 10.87
C ALA A 100 -17.42 -18.93 11.21
N GLY A 101 -16.62 -19.37 12.20
CA GLY A 101 -16.56 -20.79 12.62
C GLY A 101 -15.44 -21.60 11.95
N ASP A 102 -14.76 -21.08 10.94
CA ASP A 102 -13.54 -21.71 10.44
C ASP A 102 -12.41 -21.54 11.48
N PRO A 103 -11.74 -22.61 11.92
CA PRO A 103 -10.74 -22.56 12.99
C PRO A 103 -9.41 -21.94 12.55
N ARG A 104 -9.19 -21.71 11.27
CA ARG A 104 -7.94 -21.15 10.74
C ARG A 104 -7.85 -19.65 11.06
N ASP A 105 -6.61 -19.16 11.18
CA ASP A 105 -6.36 -17.74 11.34
C ASP A 105 -6.89 -16.95 10.15
N HIS A 106 -7.41 -15.74 10.40
CA HIS A 106 -7.97 -14.87 9.35
C HIS A 106 -6.97 -14.53 8.25
N ASN A 107 -5.66 -14.47 8.54
CA ASN A 107 -4.63 -14.22 7.51
C ASN A 107 -4.56 -15.41 6.52
N VAL A 108 -4.65 -16.62 7.03
CA VAL A 108 -4.70 -17.85 6.21
C VAL A 108 -5.98 -17.84 5.37
N LEU A 109 -7.11 -17.53 5.99
CA LEU A 109 -8.41 -17.44 5.29
C LEU A 109 -8.38 -16.34 4.21
N SER A 110 -7.78 -15.17 4.50
CA SER A 110 -7.64 -14.10 3.50
C SER A 110 -6.89 -14.59 2.27
N GLY A 111 -5.74 -15.26 2.47
CA GLY A 111 -4.98 -15.81 1.34
C GLY A 111 -5.76 -16.86 0.55
N LEU A 112 -6.50 -17.74 1.21
CA LEU A 112 -7.30 -18.78 0.54
C LEU A 112 -8.45 -18.20 -0.27
N VAL A 113 -9.15 -17.21 0.28
CA VAL A 113 -10.23 -16.52 -0.44
C VAL A 113 -9.68 -15.79 -1.65
N LEU A 114 -8.60 -15.03 -1.51
CA LEU A 114 -7.99 -14.29 -2.62
C LEU A 114 -7.48 -15.24 -3.72
N ALA A 115 -6.92 -16.38 -3.36
CA ALA A 115 -6.54 -17.40 -4.33
C ALA A 115 -7.75 -17.97 -5.09
N ALA A 116 -8.85 -18.27 -4.39
CA ALA A 116 -10.08 -18.80 -4.97
C ALA A 116 -10.77 -17.78 -5.90
N GLU A 117 -10.65 -16.48 -5.60
CA GLU A 117 -11.20 -15.39 -6.41
C GLU A 117 -10.28 -14.99 -7.59
N GLY A 118 -9.15 -15.65 -7.77
CA GLY A 118 -8.21 -15.36 -8.87
C GLY A 118 -7.26 -14.19 -8.59
N GLU A 119 -7.22 -13.66 -7.36
CA GLU A 119 -6.35 -12.56 -6.94
C GLU A 119 -5.00 -13.07 -6.41
N GLY A 120 -4.34 -13.95 -7.16
CA GLY A 120 -3.11 -14.62 -6.76
C GLY A 120 -1.98 -13.70 -6.31
N ALA A 121 -1.85 -12.52 -6.95
CA ALA A 121 -0.85 -11.52 -6.58
C ALA A 121 -1.08 -10.91 -5.19
N CYS A 122 -2.30 -10.96 -4.65
CA CYS A 122 -2.66 -10.41 -3.35
C CYS A 122 -2.47 -11.44 -2.20
N VAL A 123 -2.28 -12.72 -2.49
CA VAL A 123 -2.33 -13.81 -1.50
C VAL A 123 -1.29 -13.62 -0.39
N GLU A 124 -0.01 -13.56 -0.73
CA GLU A 124 1.05 -13.41 0.27
C GLU A 124 1.02 -12.03 0.94
N LEU A 125 0.62 -10.99 0.22
CA LEU A 125 0.47 -9.64 0.78
C LEU A 125 -0.57 -9.64 1.91
N ALA A 126 -1.71 -10.30 1.71
CA ALA A 126 -2.74 -10.44 2.73
C ALA A 126 -2.33 -11.41 3.86
N ARG A 127 -1.59 -12.49 3.59
CA ARG A 127 -1.17 -13.44 4.62
C ARG A 127 -0.17 -12.87 5.62
N ARG A 128 0.62 -11.87 5.23
CA ARG A 128 1.75 -11.33 6.00
C ARG A 128 1.46 -10.01 6.71
N HIS A 129 0.18 -9.56 6.74
CA HIS A 129 -0.16 -8.25 7.28
C HIS A 129 -0.25 -8.16 8.80
N ALA A 130 -0.45 -9.29 9.52
CA ALA A 130 -0.68 -9.25 10.97
C ALA A 130 0.51 -8.68 11.74
N ILE A 131 0.23 -7.92 12.82
CA ILE A 131 1.29 -7.27 13.61
C ILE A 131 2.31 -8.27 14.15
N TYR A 132 1.89 -9.44 14.56
CA TYR A 132 2.76 -10.50 15.10
C TYR A 132 3.55 -11.25 14.02
N ALA A 133 3.19 -11.10 12.73
CA ALA A 133 3.90 -11.78 11.64
C ALA A 133 5.40 -11.47 11.63
N VAL A 134 5.82 -10.27 12.07
CA VAL A 134 7.23 -9.88 12.15
C VAL A 134 8.04 -10.69 13.15
N LEU A 135 7.39 -11.42 14.06
CA LEU A 135 8.04 -12.29 15.05
C LEU A 135 8.35 -13.68 14.50
N ASP A 136 7.75 -14.05 13.38
CA ASP A 136 7.93 -15.33 12.70
C ASP A 136 8.70 -15.13 11.38
N PRO A 137 9.91 -15.69 11.24
CA PRO A 137 10.71 -15.54 10.02
C PRO A 137 10.00 -16.02 8.75
N ASP A 138 9.04 -16.96 8.86
CA ASP A 138 8.30 -17.48 7.71
C ASP A 138 7.12 -16.59 7.31
N LEU A 139 6.61 -15.78 8.23
CA LEU A 139 5.47 -14.86 8.02
C LEU A 139 5.88 -13.39 7.93
N ALA A 140 7.08 -13.02 8.36
CA ALA A 140 7.55 -11.63 8.31
C ALA A 140 7.48 -11.08 6.88
N PRO A 141 7.05 -9.81 6.69
CA PRO A 141 7.06 -9.14 5.38
C PRO A 141 8.48 -9.02 4.84
N ARG A 142 8.73 -9.54 3.63
CA ARG A 142 10.07 -9.61 2.98
C ARG A 142 10.19 -8.67 1.80
N THR A 143 9.17 -8.65 0.93
CA THR A 143 9.19 -7.83 -0.29
C THR A 143 8.73 -6.39 0.00
N ALA A 144 9.00 -5.48 -0.92
CA ALA A 144 8.53 -4.11 -0.81
C ALA A 144 7.00 -4.03 -0.79
N GLU A 145 6.34 -4.88 -1.56
CA GLU A 145 4.88 -4.99 -1.61
C GLU A 145 4.30 -5.44 -0.27
N GLU A 146 4.85 -6.52 0.31
CA GLU A 146 4.44 -7.04 1.62
C GLU A 146 4.61 -5.99 2.73
N LYS A 147 5.75 -5.28 2.74
CA LYS A 147 6.03 -4.20 3.69
C LYS A 147 5.07 -3.02 3.53
N LEU A 148 4.69 -2.67 2.30
CA LEU A 148 3.71 -1.60 2.05
C LEU A 148 2.34 -1.95 2.61
N VAL A 149 1.83 -3.16 2.36
CA VAL A 149 0.53 -3.61 2.90
C VAL A 149 0.59 -3.72 4.43
N TYR A 150 1.67 -4.27 4.97
CA TYR A 150 1.90 -4.36 6.41
C TYR A 150 1.84 -2.96 7.07
N VAL A 151 2.59 -1.98 6.55
CA VAL A 151 2.61 -0.62 7.10
C VAL A 151 1.26 0.06 6.93
N ALA A 152 0.58 -0.13 5.80
CA ALA A 152 -0.75 0.43 5.59
C ALA A 152 -1.73 -0.03 6.67
N ASP A 153 -1.76 -1.32 7.02
CA ASP A 153 -2.60 -1.84 8.11
C ASP A 153 -2.11 -1.38 9.49
N ARG A 154 -0.78 -1.29 9.73
CA ARG A 154 -0.24 -0.76 11.01
C ARG A 154 -0.56 0.72 11.24
N ARG A 155 -0.90 1.45 10.20
CA ARG A 155 -1.29 2.87 10.27
C ARG A 155 -2.79 3.08 10.10
N GLY A 156 -3.53 2.05 9.66
CA GLY A 156 -4.96 2.07 9.45
C GLY A 156 -5.73 1.50 10.65
N GLY A 157 -6.57 2.34 11.26
CA GLY A 157 -7.61 1.95 12.21
C GLY A 157 -8.99 2.19 11.59
N GLN A 158 -9.87 2.88 12.31
CA GLN A 158 -11.06 3.52 11.75
C GLN A 158 -10.71 4.89 11.12
N SER A 159 -9.48 5.34 11.33
CA SER A 159 -8.82 6.51 10.78
C SER A 159 -7.33 6.20 10.60
N VAL A 160 -6.58 7.16 10.02
CA VAL A 160 -5.12 7.06 9.96
C VAL A 160 -4.55 7.40 11.32
N GLU A 161 -3.74 6.51 11.88
CA GLU A 161 -3.20 6.62 13.23
C GLU A 161 -1.65 6.44 13.23
N PRO A 162 -0.94 6.94 14.25
CA PRO A 162 0.43 6.52 14.51
C PRO A 162 0.50 5.01 14.81
N LEU A 163 1.59 4.35 14.40
CA LEU A 163 1.76 2.91 14.54
C LEU A 163 1.58 2.45 16.01
N GLU A 164 2.18 3.19 16.95
CA GLU A 164 2.10 2.86 18.38
C GLU A 164 0.67 2.96 18.92
N VAL A 165 -0.06 3.99 18.51
CA VAL A 165 -1.47 4.19 18.91
C VAL A 165 -2.32 3.02 18.39
N ARG A 166 -2.14 2.67 17.11
CA ARG A 166 -2.84 1.55 16.49
C ARG A 166 -2.48 0.20 17.13
N ALA A 167 -1.21 -0.01 17.46
CA ALA A 167 -0.75 -1.23 18.13
C ALA A 167 -1.32 -1.34 19.55
N GLN A 168 -1.34 -0.23 20.31
CA GLN A 168 -1.92 -0.19 21.66
C GLN A 168 -3.42 -0.47 21.65
N ASP A 169 -4.18 0.10 20.67
CA ASP A 169 -5.60 -0.18 20.48
C ASP A 169 -5.82 -1.68 20.17
N THR A 170 -4.97 -2.25 19.30
CA THR A 170 -5.03 -3.68 18.98
C THR A 170 -4.76 -4.55 20.22
N ALA A 171 -3.77 -4.21 21.04
CA ALA A 171 -3.45 -4.94 22.27
C ALA A 171 -4.60 -4.87 23.29
N THR A 172 -5.23 -3.70 23.41
CA THR A 172 -6.38 -3.49 24.31
C THR A 172 -7.57 -4.38 23.92
N ARG A 173 -7.84 -4.49 22.62
CA ARG A 173 -8.92 -5.36 22.09
C ARG A 173 -8.57 -6.85 22.11
N ASN A 174 -7.29 -7.19 22.18
CA ASN A 174 -6.79 -8.57 22.15
C ASN A 174 -5.77 -8.81 23.28
N PRO A 175 -6.21 -8.80 24.55
CA PRO A 175 -5.31 -8.85 25.70
C PRO A 175 -4.46 -10.12 25.74
N ASN A 176 -4.93 -11.22 25.19
CA ASN A 176 -4.18 -12.48 25.11
C ASN A 176 -2.94 -12.38 24.21
N TYR A 177 -2.90 -11.40 23.28
CA TYR A 177 -1.78 -11.17 22.37
C TYR A 177 -0.99 -9.89 22.71
N ALA A 178 -1.28 -9.25 23.84
CA ALA A 178 -0.66 -7.97 24.20
C ALA A 178 0.87 -8.08 24.30
N ALA A 179 1.38 -9.20 24.81
CA ALA A 179 2.82 -9.45 24.95
C ALA A 179 3.51 -9.62 23.58
N GLU A 180 2.90 -10.35 22.66
CA GLU A 180 3.39 -10.50 21.29
C GLU A 180 3.35 -9.16 20.55
N ILE A 181 2.26 -8.42 20.68
CA ILE A 181 2.13 -7.09 20.08
C ILE A 181 3.23 -6.16 20.58
N ALA A 182 3.48 -6.13 21.91
CA ALA A 182 4.54 -5.32 22.48
C ALA A 182 5.93 -5.65 21.92
N ARG A 183 6.24 -6.94 21.73
CA ARG A 183 7.50 -7.39 21.12
C ARG A 183 7.58 -7.06 19.61
N ALA A 184 6.45 -7.02 18.92
CA ALA A 184 6.40 -6.73 17.49
C ALA A 184 6.59 -5.24 17.17
N ILE A 185 6.24 -4.32 18.08
CA ILE A 185 6.30 -2.87 17.84
C ILE A 185 7.68 -2.41 17.35
N PRO A 186 8.81 -2.75 17.98
CA PRO A 186 10.13 -2.29 17.51
C PRO A 186 10.43 -2.73 16.08
N LEU A 187 10.10 -3.98 15.72
CA LEU A 187 10.31 -4.54 14.38
C LEU A 187 9.37 -3.89 13.36
N ALA A 188 8.11 -3.67 13.74
CA ALA A 188 7.14 -2.96 12.90
C ALA A 188 7.59 -1.53 12.58
N LYS A 189 8.17 -0.81 13.56
CA LYS A 189 8.74 0.53 13.35
C LYS A 189 9.96 0.50 12.43
N GLU A 190 10.72 -0.57 12.43
CA GLU A 190 11.83 -0.74 11.50
C GLU A 190 11.33 -0.88 10.06
N ILE A 191 10.32 -1.73 9.84
CA ILE A 191 9.66 -1.86 8.53
C ILE A 191 9.03 -0.52 8.11
N GLU A 192 8.37 0.19 9.03
CA GLU A 192 7.82 1.52 8.74
C GLU A 192 8.90 2.48 8.25
N ARG A 193 10.06 2.55 8.93
CA ARG A 193 11.20 3.39 8.51
C ARG A 193 11.70 3.02 7.12
N GLU A 194 11.80 1.72 6.80
CA GLU A 194 12.20 1.26 5.47
C GLU A 194 11.20 1.70 4.40
N VAL A 195 9.90 1.55 4.64
CA VAL A 195 8.86 1.99 3.70
C VAL A 195 8.92 3.49 3.46
N PHE A 196 9.03 4.29 4.52
CA PHE A 196 9.08 5.75 4.40
C PHE A 196 10.41 6.28 3.84
N ALA A 197 11.50 5.52 3.89
CA ALA A 197 12.73 5.86 3.15
C ALA A 197 12.52 5.88 1.62
N ASP A 198 11.61 5.05 1.13
CA ASP A 198 11.24 4.96 -0.29
C ASP A 198 10.08 5.90 -0.70
N VAL A 199 9.52 6.68 0.24
CA VAL A 199 8.38 7.58 0.02
C VAL A 199 8.83 9.04 0.12
N SER A 200 8.17 9.94 -0.62
CA SER A 200 8.56 11.35 -0.74
C SER A 200 8.06 12.26 0.40
N PHE A 201 7.43 11.70 1.42
CA PHE A 201 6.96 12.41 2.62
C PHE A 201 7.28 11.60 3.89
N GLY A 202 7.23 12.23 5.06
CA GLY A 202 7.48 11.58 6.35
C GLY A 202 6.27 10.83 6.90
N SER A 203 6.49 9.90 7.83
CA SER A 203 5.42 9.10 8.45
C SER A 203 4.40 9.96 9.22
N ASP A 204 4.81 11.09 9.74
CA ASP A 204 3.97 12.08 10.42
C ASP A 204 3.03 12.85 9.49
N GLU A 205 3.39 12.96 8.20
CA GLU A 205 2.56 13.60 7.18
C GLU A 205 1.45 12.69 6.62
N LEU A 206 1.48 11.37 6.90
CA LEU A 206 0.62 10.38 6.24
C LEU A 206 -0.87 10.73 6.36
N ALA A 207 -1.34 11.13 7.54
CA ALA A 207 -2.75 11.47 7.75
C ALA A 207 -3.23 12.63 6.84
N GLY A 208 -2.36 13.58 6.54
CA GLY A 208 -2.65 14.69 5.60
C GLY A 208 -2.59 14.29 4.13
N ARG A 209 -2.08 13.10 3.81
CA ARG A 209 -1.95 12.57 2.43
C ARG A 209 -3.07 11.63 2.04
N VAL A 210 -3.74 11.03 2.99
CA VAL A 210 -4.88 10.12 2.78
C VAL A 210 -6.16 10.94 2.59
N ARG A 211 -6.94 10.63 1.55
CA ARG A 211 -8.15 11.36 1.15
C ARG A 211 -9.40 10.47 1.27
#